data_b91439c7786c63f3f1ffe295fa3514db
#
_entry.id   b91439c7786c63f3f1ffe295fa3514db
#
_cell.length_a   1.000
_cell.length_b   1.000
_cell.length_c   1.000
_cell.angle_alpha   90.00
_cell.angle_beta   90.00
_cell.angle_gamma   90.00
#
_symmetry.space_group_name_H-M   'P 1'
#
loop_
_entity.id
_entity.type
_entity.pdbx_description
1 polymer ?
#
loop_
_entity_poly.entity_id
_entity_poly.type
_entity_poly.pdbx_seq_one_letter_code
_entity_poly.pdbx_strand_id
1 'polypeptide(L)'
;MNCDLNNMINGGKIHQTVNNHIKNIIKPNISLIDLANNIENKIKDLTNYKSTIPLNSGIAFPTGLSINNCVAHWTPKINNTKILLEDDVIKIDYGIHINGSIIDSAFTHTFNSKYDKLLESSRTSTDIAIKLCRPDMLLGEIGKEIEENMCSYEIELDNKIYNIKPVKSLCGHLINKYEIHGDKIIPNIYLKDYNKRITSNEFYAVETFATTGTGETYEDINDCSHYMINYTNNFKKCDIPNNSQNMYKFIIKYFNTLAFCDRWIIGKSLKKNKNNEILEDKNLNKYLNNLHKTKIVNLYPPIYDTDRKSYSAQFEETIYVDELKTVILSNSN
;
A
#
# COMPACT_ATOMS: atom_id res chain seq x y z
N MET A 1 -10.29 -11.66 12.90
CA MET A 1 -11.72 -11.25 12.78
C MET A 1 -11.99 -10.94 11.32
N ASN A 2 -13.02 -11.54 10.74
CA ASN A 2 -13.36 -11.33 9.33
C ASN A 2 -13.87 -9.91 9.07
N CYS A 3 -13.56 -9.36 7.89
CA CYS A 3 -14.17 -8.15 7.39
C CYS A 3 -15.69 -8.34 7.19
N ASP A 4 -16.43 -7.25 7.28
CA ASP A 4 -17.86 -7.24 6.95
C ASP A 4 -18.03 -6.98 5.45
N LEU A 5 -18.71 -7.90 4.73
CA LEU A 5 -18.85 -7.84 3.28
C LEU A 5 -19.58 -6.57 2.81
N ASN A 6 -20.59 -6.10 3.55
CA ASN A 6 -21.29 -4.86 3.18
C ASN A 6 -20.39 -3.63 3.32
N ASN A 7 -19.56 -3.60 4.39
CA ASN A 7 -18.56 -2.55 4.54
C ASN A 7 -17.52 -2.60 3.42
N MET A 8 -17.08 -3.80 3.02
CA MET A 8 -16.16 -3.99 1.90
C MET A 8 -16.77 -3.50 0.58
N ILE A 9 -18.00 -3.87 0.26
CA ILE A 9 -18.73 -3.41 -0.94
C ILE A 9 -18.87 -1.87 -0.94
N ASN A 10 -19.22 -1.28 0.20
CA ASN A 10 -19.34 0.18 0.30
C ASN A 10 -17.97 0.87 0.17
N GLY A 11 -16.94 0.33 0.78
CA GLY A 11 -15.57 0.79 0.63
C GLY A 11 -15.10 0.76 -0.82
N GLY A 12 -15.41 -0.33 -1.55
CA GLY A 12 -15.08 -0.47 -2.96
C GLY A 12 -15.74 0.59 -3.86
N LYS A 13 -17.02 0.91 -3.62
CA LYS A 13 -17.71 2.00 -4.34
C LYS A 13 -17.07 3.37 -4.09
N ILE A 14 -16.65 3.62 -2.85
CA ILE A 14 -15.92 4.84 -2.50
C ILE A 14 -14.57 4.84 -3.20
N HIS A 15 -13.84 3.72 -3.19
CA HIS A 15 -12.54 3.58 -3.84
C HIS A 15 -12.64 3.89 -5.34
N GLN A 16 -13.62 3.33 -6.04
CA GLN A 16 -13.89 3.62 -7.45
C GLN A 16 -14.17 5.12 -7.71
N THR A 17 -14.91 5.77 -6.80
CA THR A 17 -15.18 7.21 -6.90
C THR A 17 -13.90 8.04 -6.72
N VAL A 18 -13.01 7.63 -5.80
CA VAL A 18 -11.70 8.25 -5.60
C VAL A 18 -10.81 8.04 -6.81
N ASN A 19 -10.80 6.82 -7.39
CA ASN A 19 -10.04 6.51 -8.60
C ASN A 19 -10.43 7.42 -9.77
N ASN A 20 -11.74 7.59 -10.02
CA ASN A 20 -12.22 8.51 -11.03
C ASN A 20 -11.82 9.97 -10.74
N HIS A 21 -11.81 10.38 -9.48
CA HIS A 21 -11.31 11.69 -9.09
C HIS A 21 -9.83 11.87 -9.40
N ILE A 22 -8.98 10.87 -9.08
CA ILE A 22 -7.55 10.90 -9.37
C ILE A 22 -7.29 11.03 -10.88
N LYS A 23 -7.98 10.23 -11.71
CA LYS A 23 -7.87 10.28 -13.18
C LYS A 23 -8.19 11.67 -13.75
N ASN A 24 -9.04 12.45 -13.08
CA ASN A 24 -9.39 13.81 -13.50
C ASN A 24 -8.40 14.89 -13.03
N ILE A 25 -7.63 14.65 -11.97
CA ILE A 25 -6.73 15.67 -11.41
C ILE A 25 -5.25 15.42 -11.72
N ILE A 26 -4.88 14.19 -12.06
CA ILE A 26 -3.49 13.84 -12.36
C ILE A 26 -3.05 14.51 -13.67
N LYS A 27 -1.91 15.20 -13.59
CA LYS A 27 -1.33 15.91 -14.74
C LYS A 27 0.15 16.16 -14.51
N PRO A 28 0.94 16.39 -15.57
CA PRO A 28 2.32 16.80 -15.43
C PRO A 28 2.46 18.06 -14.57
N ASN A 29 3.55 18.14 -13.80
CA ASN A 29 3.88 19.21 -12.87
C ASN A 29 2.96 19.34 -11.65
N ILE A 30 2.08 18.37 -11.39
CA ILE A 30 1.36 18.34 -10.10
C ILE A 30 2.35 18.04 -8.97
N SER A 31 2.22 18.78 -7.86
CA SER A 31 2.97 18.48 -6.64
C SER A 31 2.52 17.15 -6.05
N LEU A 32 3.46 16.25 -5.72
CA LEU A 32 3.10 14.95 -5.15
C LEU A 32 2.45 15.06 -3.77
N ILE A 33 2.84 16.04 -2.96
CA ILE A 33 2.18 16.27 -1.68
C ILE A 33 0.75 16.78 -1.87
N ASP A 34 0.50 17.61 -2.89
CA ASP A 34 -0.85 18.07 -3.21
C ASP A 34 -1.70 16.93 -3.76
N LEU A 35 -1.13 16.06 -4.59
CA LEU A 35 -1.82 14.87 -5.08
C LEU A 35 -2.22 13.95 -3.92
N ALA A 36 -1.28 13.62 -3.00
CA ALA A 36 -1.58 12.82 -1.82
C ALA A 36 -2.67 13.45 -0.95
N ASN A 37 -2.58 14.75 -0.67
CA ASN A 37 -3.57 15.47 0.13
C ASN A 37 -4.95 15.49 -0.55
N ASN A 38 -5.02 15.65 -1.86
CA ASN A 38 -6.28 15.61 -2.61
C ASN A 38 -6.95 14.24 -2.50
N ILE A 39 -6.19 13.15 -2.70
CA ILE A 39 -6.68 11.77 -2.56
C ILE A 39 -7.21 11.54 -1.14
N GLU A 40 -6.39 11.83 -0.14
CA GLU A 40 -6.72 11.61 1.27
C GLU A 40 -7.91 12.44 1.75
N ASN A 41 -8.04 13.69 1.31
CA ASN A 41 -9.19 14.52 1.63
C ASN A 41 -10.45 13.98 0.94
N LYS A 42 -10.35 13.56 -0.31
CA LYS A 42 -11.48 12.93 -1.01
C LYS A 42 -11.98 11.67 -0.31
N ILE A 43 -11.07 10.82 0.19
CA ILE A 43 -11.42 9.66 1.01
C ILE A 43 -12.14 10.09 2.28
N LYS A 44 -11.61 11.07 3.03
CA LYS A 44 -12.22 11.56 4.26
C LYS A 44 -13.63 12.10 4.03
N ASP A 45 -13.83 12.85 2.95
CA ASP A 45 -15.14 13.41 2.59
C ASP A 45 -16.15 12.31 2.29
N LEU A 46 -15.79 11.36 1.43
CA LEU A 46 -16.69 10.28 1.01
C LEU A 46 -16.99 9.25 2.12
N THR A 47 -16.06 9.06 3.05
CA THR A 47 -16.23 8.17 4.20
C THR A 47 -16.89 8.85 5.40
N ASN A 48 -17.22 10.16 5.29
CA ASN A 48 -17.70 10.97 6.41
C ASN A 48 -16.78 10.88 7.64
N TYR A 49 -15.47 10.92 7.43
CA TYR A 49 -14.46 10.79 8.47
C TYR A 49 -14.67 11.79 9.60
N LYS A 50 -14.61 11.31 10.85
CA LYS A 50 -14.70 12.16 12.05
C LYS A 50 -13.48 11.93 12.95
N SER A 51 -12.72 12.96 13.24
CA SER A 51 -11.54 12.89 14.11
C SER A 51 -11.85 12.50 15.57
N THR A 52 -13.13 12.57 15.98
CA THR A 52 -13.59 12.10 17.29
C THR A 52 -13.74 10.58 17.38
N ILE A 53 -14.00 9.93 16.24
CA ILE A 53 -14.15 8.47 16.10
C ILE A 53 -13.34 7.99 14.86
N PRO A 54 -12.03 8.20 14.84
CA PRO A 54 -11.21 8.07 13.63
C PRO A 54 -11.14 6.65 13.07
N LEU A 55 -11.43 5.65 13.89
CA LEU A 55 -11.39 4.23 13.50
C LEU A 55 -12.69 3.72 12.89
N ASN A 56 -13.75 4.53 12.81
CA ASN A 56 -14.99 4.08 12.19
C ASN A 56 -14.89 4.03 10.65
N SER A 57 -14.24 5.01 10.06
CA SER A 57 -14.07 5.06 8.60
C SER A 57 -13.00 6.08 8.22
N GLY A 58 -12.39 5.91 7.06
CA GLY A 58 -11.40 6.84 6.55
C GLY A 58 -10.30 6.17 5.74
N ILE A 59 -9.09 6.71 5.84
CA ILE A 59 -7.92 6.22 5.13
C ILE A 59 -7.36 5.00 5.88
N ALA A 60 -7.07 3.92 5.16
CA ALA A 60 -6.52 2.69 5.75
C ALA A 60 -5.00 2.75 5.92
N PHE A 61 -4.31 3.43 5.00
CA PHE A 61 -2.86 3.63 5.03
C PHE A 61 -2.45 4.88 4.23
N PRO A 62 -1.23 5.42 4.41
CA PRO A 62 -0.76 6.60 3.69
C PRO A 62 -0.75 6.40 2.18
N THR A 63 -1.25 7.38 1.43
CA THR A 63 -1.23 7.33 -0.04
C THR A 63 0.19 7.17 -0.57
N GLY A 64 0.46 6.04 -1.23
CA GLY A 64 1.69 5.75 -1.93
C GLY A 64 1.73 6.43 -3.29
N LEU A 65 2.84 7.12 -3.59
CA LEU A 65 3.10 7.80 -4.85
C LEU A 65 4.51 7.46 -5.34
N SER A 66 4.74 6.17 -5.58
CA SER A 66 6.05 5.63 -5.94
C SER A 66 6.37 5.86 -7.41
N ILE A 67 7.50 6.54 -7.72
CA ILE A 67 7.87 6.94 -9.08
C ILE A 67 9.02 6.08 -9.63
N ASN A 68 8.92 5.69 -10.89
CA ASN A 68 9.96 5.04 -11.68
C ASN A 68 10.48 3.75 -11.01
N ASN A 69 11.74 3.69 -10.60
CA ASN A 69 12.35 2.54 -9.93
C ASN A 69 11.97 2.39 -8.45
N CYS A 70 11.30 3.39 -7.85
CA CYS A 70 10.65 3.21 -6.56
C CYS A 70 9.42 2.32 -6.76
N VAL A 71 9.44 1.11 -6.22
CA VAL A 71 8.42 0.10 -6.49
C VAL A 71 7.18 0.30 -5.62
N ALA A 72 7.37 0.58 -4.33
CA ALA A 72 6.28 0.71 -3.36
C ALA A 72 6.65 1.58 -2.14
N HIS A 73 5.67 1.87 -1.29
CA HIS A 73 5.74 2.47 0.04
C HIS A 73 6.22 3.93 0.10
N TRP A 74 6.51 4.58 -1.02
CA TRP A 74 6.89 5.99 -0.97
C TRP A 74 5.65 6.88 -0.80
N THR A 75 5.61 7.67 0.27
CA THR A 75 4.60 8.72 0.50
C THR A 75 5.31 10.04 0.81
N PRO A 76 4.80 11.19 0.30
CA PRO A 76 5.50 12.46 0.48
C PRO A 76 5.56 12.89 1.95
N LYS A 77 6.72 13.37 2.40
CA LYS A 77 6.89 14.07 3.68
C LYS A 77 6.29 15.48 3.61
N ILE A 78 6.00 16.10 4.76
CA ILE A 78 5.32 17.40 4.84
C ILE A 78 5.99 18.53 4.05
N ASN A 79 7.31 18.49 3.91
CA ASN A 79 8.08 19.51 3.17
C ASN A 79 8.53 19.01 1.79
N ASN A 80 7.88 17.97 1.26
CA ASN A 80 8.26 17.42 -0.03
C ASN A 80 7.93 18.39 -1.17
N THR A 81 8.87 18.61 -2.07
CA THR A 81 8.77 19.51 -3.22
C THR A 81 8.76 18.78 -4.56
N LYS A 82 8.74 17.44 -4.56
CA LYS A 82 8.70 16.66 -5.80
C LYS A 82 7.41 16.92 -6.57
N ILE A 83 7.55 17.06 -7.87
CA ILE A 83 6.47 17.15 -8.85
C ILE A 83 6.48 15.92 -9.75
N LEU A 84 5.34 15.56 -10.29
CA LEU A 84 5.21 14.49 -11.28
C LEU A 84 5.66 15.03 -12.66
N LEU A 85 6.63 14.39 -13.26
CA LEU A 85 7.10 14.75 -14.60
C LEU A 85 6.32 14.01 -15.68
N GLU A 86 6.34 14.53 -16.91
CA GLU A 86 5.63 13.95 -18.05
C GLU A 86 6.15 12.55 -18.43
N ASP A 87 7.42 12.27 -18.18
CA ASP A 87 8.07 10.97 -18.50
C ASP A 87 8.14 10.03 -17.29
N ASP A 88 7.47 10.36 -16.17
CA ASP A 88 7.43 9.49 -15.00
C ASP A 88 6.40 8.36 -15.16
N VAL A 89 6.72 7.23 -14.53
CA VAL A 89 5.81 6.11 -14.27
C VAL A 89 5.48 6.11 -12.79
N ILE A 90 4.25 6.48 -12.42
CA ILE A 90 3.83 6.60 -11.03
C ILE A 90 2.88 5.47 -10.62
N LYS A 91 3.18 4.79 -9.51
CA LYS A 91 2.27 3.88 -8.81
C LYS A 91 1.50 4.68 -7.78
N ILE A 92 0.17 4.66 -7.90
CA ILE A 92 -0.76 5.34 -6.99
C ILE A 92 -1.49 4.26 -6.21
N ASP A 93 -1.18 4.19 -4.93
CA ASP A 93 -1.61 3.15 -4.03
C ASP A 93 -2.28 3.79 -2.81
N TYR A 94 -3.53 3.43 -2.53
CA TYR A 94 -4.28 4.02 -1.43
C TYR A 94 -5.38 3.10 -0.91
N GLY A 95 -5.56 3.12 0.39
CA GLY A 95 -6.53 2.28 1.07
C GLY A 95 -7.64 3.06 1.77
N ILE A 96 -8.81 2.45 1.81
CA ILE A 96 -10.00 2.96 2.48
C ILE A 96 -10.46 1.93 3.50
N HIS A 97 -10.93 2.36 4.68
CA HIS A 97 -11.59 1.43 5.57
C HIS A 97 -12.96 1.93 6.04
N ILE A 98 -13.88 0.98 6.28
CA ILE A 98 -15.16 1.19 6.94
C ILE A 98 -15.26 0.18 8.09
N ASN A 99 -15.23 0.68 9.33
CA ASN A 99 -15.20 -0.15 10.54
C ASN A 99 -14.10 -1.23 10.51
N GLY A 100 -12.94 -0.89 9.94
CA GLY A 100 -11.79 -1.80 9.82
C GLY A 100 -11.85 -2.79 8.65
N SER A 101 -12.93 -2.83 7.88
CA SER A 101 -12.99 -3.53 6.59
C SER A 101 -12.23 -2.70 5.56
N ILE A 102 -11.07 -3.20 5.11
CA ILE A 102 -10.10 -2.46 4.30
C ILE A 102 -10.29 -2.79 2.82
N ILE A 103 -10.36 -1.78 1.99
CA ILE A 103 -10.15 -1.86 0.55
C ILE A 103 -8.74 -1.34 0.28
N ASP A 104 -7.95 -2.17 -0.36
CA ASP A 104 -6.58 -1.95 -0.78
C ASP A 104 -6.50 -2.08 -2.29
N SER A 105 -6.01 -1.07 -2.98
CA SER A 105 -5.93 -1.14 -4.44
C SER A 105 -5.00 -0.07 -4.99
N ALA A 106 -4.30 -0.43 -6.05
CA ALA A 106 -3.33 0.42 -6.72
C ALA A 106 -3.44 0.33 -8.24
N PHE A 107 -2.98 1.39 -8.88
CA PHE A 107 -2.78 1.41 -10.33
C PHE A 107 -1.54 2.22 -10.70
N THR A 108 -0.98 1.91 -11.86
CA THR A 108 0.12 2.68 -12.45
C THR A 108 -0.42 3.63 -13.50
N HIS A 109 0.11 4.87 -13.49
CA HIS A 109 -0.16 5.88 -14.49
C HIS A 109 1.13 6.41 -15.12
N THR A 110 1.05 6.72 -16.39
CA THR A 110 2.08 7.42 -17.16
C THR A 110 1.42 8.29 -18.24
N PHE A 111 2.09 9.36 -18.64
CA PHE A 111 1.63 10.18 -19.78
C PHE A 111 2.30 9.76 -21.10
N ASN A 112 3.27 8.81 -21.05
CA ASN A 112 4.03 8.39 -22.20
C ASN A 112 3.78 6.92 -22.54
N SER A 113 3.20 6.68 -23.73
CA SER A 113 2.83 5.34 -24.20
C SER A 113 4.04 4.40 -24.41
N LYS A 114 5.28 4.90 -24.40
CA LYS A 114 6.45 4.01 -24.45
C LYS A 114 6.48 2.99 -23.31
N TYR A 115 5.77 3.24 -22.19
CA TYR A 115 5.70 2.36 -21.04
C TYR A 115 4.49 1.41 -21.04
N ASP A 116 3.63 1.46 -22.07
CA ASP A 116 2.38 0.67 -22.10
C ASP A 116 2.61 -0.82 -21.88
N LYS A 117 3.69 -1.40 -22.46
CA LYS A 117 4.02 -2.81 -22.28
C LYS A 117 4.36 -3.17 -20.83
N LEU A 118 5.02 -2.27 -20.10
CA LEU A 118 5.30 -2.46 -18.68
C LEU A 118 4.00 -2.43 -17.87
N LEU A 119 3.11 -1.48 -18.13
CA LEU A 119 1.80 -1.40 -17.46
C LEU A 119 0.93 -2.62 -17.80
N GLU A 120 0.88 -3.02 -19.07
CA GLU A 120 0.13 -4.18 -19.55
C GLU A 120 0.59 -5.46 -18.85
N SER A 121 1.90 -5.68 -18.70
CA SER A 121 2.45 -6.89 -18.06
C SER A 121 2.00 -7.06 -16.61
N SER A 122 2.01 -6.00 -15.81
CA SER A 122 1.51 -6.04 -14.43
C SER A 122 -0.01 -6.18 -14.41
N ARG A 123 -0.76 -5.41 -15.19
CA ARG A 123 -2.22 -5.47 -15.24
C ARG A 123 -2.72 -6.88 -15.59
N THR A 124 -2.21 -7.46 -16.67
CA THR A 124 -2.60 -8.80 -17.11
C THR A 124 -2.21 -9.87 -16.09
N SER A 125 -1.08 -9.72 -15.41
CA SER A 125 -0.68 -10.63 -14.33
C SER A 125 -1.66 -10.55 -13.14
N THR A 126 -2.10 -9.35 -12.77
CA THR A 126 -3.14 -9.16 -11.73
C THR A 126 -4.45 -9.81 -12.16
N ASP A 127 -4.89 -9.62 -13.41
CA ASP A 127 -6.11 -10.21 -13.94
C ASP A 127 -6.05 -11.75 -13.96
N ILE A 128 -4.89 -12.33 -14.30
CA ILE A 128 -4.67 -13.78 -14.26
C ILE A 128 -4.75 -14.28 -12.82
N ALA A 129 -4.06 -13.63 -11.89
CA ALA A 129 -4.09 -13.98 -10.48
C ALA A 129 -5.51 -13.97 -9.91
N ILE A 130 -6.30 -12.92 -10.20
CA ILE A 130 -7.70 -12.81 -9.76
C ILE A 130 -8.54 -13.98 -10.30
N LYS A 131 -8.40 -14.34 -11.58
CA LYS A 131 -9.12 -15.47 -12.19
C LYS A 131 -8.78 -16.82 -11.55
N LEU A 132 -7.58 -16.97 -11.02
CA LEU A 132 -7.12 -18.18 -10.35
C LEU A 132 -7.54 -18.21 -8.86
N CYS A 133 -7.84 -17.06 -8.25
CA CYS A 133 -8.28 -16.99 -6.86
C CYS A 133 -9.65 -17.67 -6.69
N ARG A 134 -9.63 -18.87 -6.13
CA ARG A 134 -10.83 -19.69 -5.80
C ARG A 134 -10.51 -20.58 -4.61
N PRO A 135 -11.50 -21.11 -3.88
CA PRO A 135 -11.26 -22.03 -2.79
C PRO A 135 -10.37 -23.23 -3.23
N ASP A 136 -9.50 -23.65 -2.34
CA ASP A 136 -8.50 -24.73 -2.51
C ASP A 136 -7.34 -24.43 -3.47
N MET A 137 -7.32 -23.28 -4.15
CA MET A 137 -6.18 -22.89 -4.98
C MET A 137 -4.93 -22.70 -4.14
N LEU A 138 -3.81 -23.30 -4.56
CA LEU A 138 -2.49 -23.11 -3.96
C LEU A 138 -1.96 -21.71 -4.31
N LEU A 139 -1.62 -20.94 -3.29
CA LEU A 139 -1.13 -19.57 -3.48
C LEU A 139 0.22 -19.51 -4.19
N GLY A 140 1.10 -20.52 -3.98
CA GLY A 140 2.37 -20.63 -4.71
C GLY A 140 2.20 -20.87 -6.22
N GLU A 141 1.14 -21.57 -6.64
CA GLU A 141 0.85 -21.80 -8.07
C GLU A 141 0.30 -20.52 -8.74
N ILE A 142 -0.42 -19.69 -8.01
CA ILE A 142 -0.82 -18.36 -8.53
C ILE A 142 0.44 -17.55 -8.85
N GLY A 143 1.42 -17.55 -7.95
CA GLY A 143 2.71 -16.86 -8.17
C GLY A 143 3.46 -17.38 -9.41
N LYS A 144 3.35 -18.66 -9.73
CA LYS A 144 3.91 -19.23 -10.95
C LYS A 144 3.31 -18.62 -12.21
N GLU A 145 1.98 -18.56 -12.28
CA GLU A 145 1.28 -17.99 -13.43
C GLU A 145 1.54 -16.47 -13.58
N ILE A 146 1.67 -15.75 -12.47
CA ILE A 146 2.08 -14.33 -12.45
C ILE A 146 3.49 -14.19 -13.07
N GLU A 147 4.46 -14.98 -12.59
CA GLU A 147 5.85 -14.95 -13.06
C GLU A 147 5.95 -15.30 -14.54
N GLU A 148 5.30 -16.37 -14.99
CA GLU A 148 5.30 -16.82 -16.38
C GLU A 148 4.70 -15.75 -17.30
N ASN A 149 3.54 -15.17 -16.95
CA ASN A 149 2.93 -14.11 -17.74
C ASN A 149 3.83 -12.88 -17.81
N MET A 150 4.35 -12.41 -16.68
CA MET A 150 5.14 -11.20 -16.61
C MET A 150 6.46 -11.33 -17.39
N CYS A 151 7.14 -12.48 -17.28
CA CYS A 151 8.37 -12.77 -18.02
C CYS A 151 8.16 -12.98 -19.52
N SER A 152 6.92 -13.11 -20.00
CA SER A 152 6.62 -13.18 -21.44
C SER A 152 6.66 -11.82 -22.15
N TYR A 153 6.76 -10.72 -21.37
CA TYR A 153 6.78 -9.37 -21.89
C TYR A 153 8.20 -8.82 -22.06
N GLU A 154 8.38 -8.03 -23.09
CA GLU A 154 9.54 -7.17 -23.30
C GLU A 154 9.10 -5.77 -23.67
N ILE A 155 9.96 -4.80 -23.42
CA ILE A 155 9.74 -3.40 -23.72
C ILE A 155 11.00 -2.77 -24.34
N GLU A 156 10.82 -1.94 -25.36
CA GLU A 156 11.89 -1.16 -25.94
C GLU A 156 11.89 0.26 -25.35
N LEU A 157 12.99 0.66 -24.71
CA LEU A 157 13.21 2.00 -24.19
C LEU A 157 14.59 2.50 -24.67
N ASP A 158 14.62 3.67 -25.27
CA ASP A 158 15.83 4.30 -25.77
C ASP A 158 16.68 3.38 -26.69
N ASN A 159 16.02 2.69 -27.64
CA ASN A 159 16.60 1.71 -28.57
C ASN A 159 17.25 0.49 -27.90
N LYS A 160 16.85 0.18 -26.68
CA LYS A 160 17.30 -1.00 -25.95
C LYS A 160 16.10 -1.82 -25.49
N ILE A 161 16.15 -3.13 -25.72
CA ILE A 161 15.11 -4.08 -25.28
C ILE A 161 15.41 -4.50 -23.83
N TYR A 162 14.38 -4.46 -23.01
CA TYR A 162 14.37 -4.92 -21.62
C TYR A 162 13.34 -6.02 -21.47
N ASN A 163 13.75 -7.17 -20.92
CA ASN A 163 12.81 -8.18 -20.47
C ASN A 163 12.14 -7.72 -19.18
N ILE A 164 10.82 -7.77 -19.13
CA ILE A 164 10.07 -7.45 -17.91
C ILE A 164 10.18 -8.60 -16.93
N LYS A 165 10.28 -8.29 -15.65
CA LYS A 165 10.44 -9.25 -14.56
C LYS A 165 9.52 -8.93 -13.40
N PRO A 166 9.09 -9.94 -12.61
CA PRO A 166 8.41 -9.70 -11.35
C PRO A 166 9.39 -9.13 -10.29
N VAL A 167 8.87 -8.27 -9.43
CA VAL A 167 9.57 -7.87 -8.21
C VAL A 167 9.38 -8.97 -7.17
N LYS A 168 10.47 -9.63 -6.78
CA LYS A 168 10.43 -10.88 -6.01
C LYS A 168 10.04 -10.71 -4.55
N SER A 169 10.31 -9.56 -3.97
CA SER A 169 10.13 -9.28 -2.53
C SER A 169 8.72 -8.83 -2.16
N LEU A 170 7.88 -8.50 -3.15
CA LEU A 170 6.52 -8.02 -2.95
C LEU A 170 5.49 -9.08 -3.34
N CYS A 171 4.32 -9.01 -2.75
CA CYS A 171 3.29 -10.04 -2.89
C CYS A 171 1.92 -9.48 -2.51
N GLY A 172 0.86 -9.96 -3.13
CA GLY A 172 -0.49 -9.79 -2.64
C GLY A 172 -0.68 -10.48 -1.28
N HIS A 173 -1.73 -10.15 -0.56
CA HIS A 173 -1.92 -10.63 0.81
C HIS A 173 -3.38 -10.78 1.23
N LEU A 174 -3.60 -11.60 2.24
CA LEU A 174 -4.87 -11.71 2.93
C LEU A 174 -5.17 -10.41 3.69
N ILE A 175 -6.41 -9.95 3.63
CA ILE A 175 -6.90 -8.79 4.40
C ILE A 175 -7.85 -9.26 5.49
N ASN A 176 -7.58 -8.84 6.73
CA ASN A 176 -8.46 -9.03 7.87
C ASN A 176 -8.95 -7.68 8.40
N LYS A 177 -9.95 -7.75 9.28
CA LYS A 177 -10.50 -6.53 9.90
C LYS A 177 -9.45 -5.80 10.74
N TYR A 178 -9.12 -4.55 10.38
CA TYR A 178 -8.05 -3.73 10.95
C TYR A 178 -6.64 -4.34 10.80
N GLU A 179 -6.47 -5.30 9.92
CA GLU A 179 -5.20 -5.96 9.66
C GLU A 179 -5.02 -6.08 8.15
N ILE A 180 -4.18 -5.20 7.60
CA ILE A 180 -3.98 -5.11 6.17
C ILE A 180 -3.20 -6.34 5.65
N HIS A 181 -2.19 -6.80 6.36
CA HIS A 181 -1.37 -7.95 6.01
C HIS A 181 -1.70 -9.15 6.90
N GLY A 182 -2.58 -10.02 6.42
CA GLY A 182 -2.86 -11.30 7.07
C GLY A 182 -1.74 -12.33 6.90
N ASP A 183 -1.99 -13.57 7.30
CA ASP A 183 -0.97 -14.63 7.35
C ASP A 183 -0.77 -15.40 6.03
N LYS A 184 -1.50 -15.05 4.96
CA LYS A 184 -1.39 -15.65 3.62
C LYS A 184 -0.93 -14.59 2.62
N ILE A 185 -0.04 -14.97 1.69
CA ILE A 185 0.46 -14.12 0.62
C ILE A 185 0.15 -14.73 -0.76
N ILE A 186 0.01 -13.88 -1.77
CA ILE A 186 -0.01 -14.24 -3.19
C ILE A 186 1.33 -13.78 -3.76
N PRO A 187 2.34 -14.64 -3.89
CA PRO A 187 3.67 -14.23 -4.33
C PRO A 187 3.66 -13.80 -5.81
N ASN A 188 4.58 -12.92 -6.19
CA ASN A 188 4.78 -12.53 -7.59
C ASN A 188 5.68 -13.50 -8.38
N ILE A 189 6.23 -14.51 -7.71
CA ILE A 189 7.08 -15.54 -8.28
C ILE A 189 6.63 -16.93 -7.79
N TYR A 190 7.06 -17.96 -8.46
CA TYR A 190 6.80 -19.32 -8.02
C TYR A 190 7.48 -19.65 -6.69
N LEU A 191 6.68 -19.98 -5.68
CA LEU A 191 7.16 -20.47 -4.39
C LEU A 191 6.72 -21.94 -4.20
N LYS A 192 7.55 -22.88 -4.66
CA LYS A 192 7.27 -24.31 -4.66
C LYS A 192 6.85 -24.90 -3.31
N ASP A 193 7.44 -24.40 -2.23
CA ASP A 193 7.21 -24.94 -0.88
C ASP A 193 6.13 -24.16 -0.12
N TYR A 194 5.48 -23.18 -0.76
CA TYR A 194 4.41 -22.41 -0.15
C TYR A 194 3.05 -23.08 -0.38
N ASN A 195 2.67 -23.94 0.58
CA ASN A 195 1.51 -24.83 0.48
C ASN A 195 0.20 -24.25 1.05
N LYS A 196 0.16 -22.95 1.39
CA LYS A 196 -1.08 -22.30 1.83
C LYS A 196 -2.08 -22.23 0.68
N ARG A 197 -3.36 -22.40 1.04
CA ARG A 197 -4.49 -22.39 0.09
C ARG A 197 -5.46 -21.28 0.43
N ILE A 198 -6.17 -20.81 -0.58
CA ILE A 198 -7.31 -19.93 -0.42
C ILE A 198 -8.45 -20.71 0.23
N THR A 199 -9.14 -20.11 1.19
CA THR A 199 -10.38 -20.62 1.77
C THR A 199 -11.55 -19.70 1.44
N SER A 200 -12.77 -20.24 1.46
CA SER A 200 -13.97 -19.42 1.23
C SER A 200 -14.13 -18.34 2.30
N ASN A 201 -14.75 -17.24 1.93
CA ASN A 201 -15.00 -16.06 2.76
C ASN A 201 -13.74 -15.30 3.19
N GLU A 202 -12.69 -15.35 2.37
CA GLU A 202 -11.48 -14.57 2.53
C GLU A 202 -11.47 -13.35 1.60
N PHE A 203 -10.76 -12.29 2.04
CA PHE A 203 -10.51 -11.08 1.29
C PHE A 203 -9.02 -10.97 1.01
N TYR A 204 -8.65 -10.65 -0.20
CA TYR A 204 -7.26 -10.49 -0.62
C TYR A 204 -7.04 -9.16 -1.34
N ALA A 205 -5.89 -8.57 -1.10
CA ALA A 205 -5.24 -7.66 -2.03
C ALA A 205 -4.49 -8.52 -3.04
N VAL A 206 -4.92 -8.51 -4.29
CA VAL A 206 -4.24 -9.21 -5.39
C VAL A 206 -3.45 -8.16 -6.15
N GLU A 207 -2.15 -8.12 -5.88
CA GLU A 207 -1.24 -7.12 -6.44
C GLU A 207 -0.04 -7.76 -7.12
N THR A 208 0.37 -7.15 -8.22
CA THR A 208 1.55 -7.59 -8.97
C THR A 208 2.45 -6.42 -9.30
N PHE A 209 3.75 -6.68 -9.26
CA PHE A 209 4.78 -5.67 -9.49
C PHE A 209 5.72 -6.10 -10.59
N ALA A 210 5.67 -5.38 -11.72
CA ALA A 210 6.54 -5.57 -12.86
C ALA A 210 7.69 -4.55 -12.85
N THR A 211 8.86 -4.93 -13.34
CA THR A 211 10.01 -4.03 -13.49
C THR A 211 10.80 -4.29 -14.77
N THR A 212 11.39 -3.24 -15.35
CA THR A 212 12.39 -3.33 -16.40
C THR A 212 13.80 -3.59 -15.85
N GLY A 213 13.93 -3.62 -14.52
CA GLY A 213 15.20 -3.75 -13.80
C GLY A 213 15.57 -5.19 -13.48
N THR A 214 16.10 -5.39 -12.27
CA THR A 214 16.58 -6.70 -11.81
C THR A 214 15.50 -7.57 -11.19
N GLY A 215 14.43 -6.96 -10.64
CA GLY A 215 13.43 -7.60 -9.78
C GLY A 215 13.90 -7.82 -8.33
N GLU A 216 15.18 -7.51 -8.03
CA GLU A 216 15.73 -7.46 -6.68
C GLU A 216 15.59 -6.05 -6.11
N THR A 217 15.32 -5.93 -4.82
CA THR A 217 15.00 -4.66 -4.19
C THR A 217 15.90 -4.32 -3.02
N TYR A 218 15.92 -3.04 -2.68
CA TYR A 218 16.45 -2.55 -1.41
C TYR A 218 15.49 -1.53 -0.80
N GLU A 219 15.58 -1.35 0.51
CA GLU A 219 14.79 -0.40 1.28
C GLU A 219 15.60 0.85 1.62
N ASP A 220 15.01 2.05 1.43
CA ASP A 220 15.62 3.29 1.90
C ASP A 220 15.01 3.72 3.26
N ILE A 221 15.61 3.24 4.33
CA ILE A 221 15.19 3.54 5.71
C ILE A 221 15.27 5.05 6.00
N ASN A 222 16.18 5.79 5.36
CA ASN A 222 16.36 7.23 5.61
C ASN A 222 15.21 8.06 5.02
N ASP A 223 14.55 7.55 3.97
CA ASP A 223 13.36 8.21 3.38
C ASP A 223 12.04 7.64 3.93
N CYS A 224 12.07 6.80 4.95
CA CYS A 224 10.87 6.24 5.56
C CYS A 224 10.02 7.34 6.21
N SER A 225 8.73 7.34 5.86
CA SER A 225 7.68 8.16 6.50
C SER A 225 6.39 7.37 6.76
N HIS A 226 6.40 6.06 6.52
CA HIS A 226 5.28 5.15 6.64
C HIS A 226 5.51 4.16 7.79
N TYR A 227 4.56 4.06 8.70
CA TYR A 227 4.68 3.34 9.97
C TYR A 227 3.40 2.56 10.28
N MET A 228 3.53 1.49 11.05
CA MET A 228 2.38 0.72 11.56
C MET A 228 2.73 0.09 12.90
N ILE A 229 1.74 -0.08 13.78
CA ILE A 229 1.91 -0.87 15.02
C ILE A 229 2.20 -2.33 14.64
N ASN A 230 3.19 -2.92 15.29
CA ASN A 230 3.50 -4.33 15.14
C ASN A 230 2.50 -5.17 15.95
N TYR A 231 1.36 -5.50 15.33
CA TYR A 231 0.30 -6.27 15.97
C TYR A 231 0.60 -7.77 16.09
N THR A 232 1.65 -8.26 15.45
CA THR A 232 2.10 -9.66 15.58
C THR A 232 2.98 -9.89 16.81
N ASN A 233 3.50 -8.82 17.39
CA ASN A 233 4.37 -8.87 18.56
C ASN A 233 3.56 -8.71 19.87
N ASN A 234 3.58 -9.71 20.72
CA ASN A 234 2.95 -9.69 22.05
C ASN A 234 3.78 -8.87 23.05
N PHE A 235 3.94 -7.55 22.82
CA PHE A 235 4.61 -6.68 23.78
C PHE A 235 3.70 -6.33 24.96
N LYS A 236 4.33 -6.12 26.14
CA LYS A 236 3.63 -5.68 27.36
C LYS A 236 3.72 -4.17 27.50
N LYS A 237 2.81 -3.58 28.26
CA LYS A 237 2.83 -2.12 28.53
C LYS A 237 4.17 -1.63 29.14
N CYS A 238 4.88 -2.47 29.89
CA CYS A 238 6.21 -2.15 30.42
C CYS A 238 7.32 -2.09 29.37
N ASP A 239 7.11 -2.67 28.19
CA ASP A 239 8.07 -2.63 27.09
C ASP A 239 8.03 -1.28 26.34
N ILE A 240 6.98 -0.47 26.58
CA ILE A 240 6.85 0.85 25.97
C ILE A 240 7.77 1.84 26.70
N PRO A 241 8.75 2.46 26.02
CA PRO A 241 9.63 3.44 26.64
C PRO A 241 8.84 4.58 27.29
N ASN A 242 9.21 4.94 28.53
CA ASN A 242 8.48 5.95 29.31
C ASN A 242 8.27 7.27 28.57
N ASN A 243 9.26 7.71 27.80
CA ASN A 243 9.21 8.93 27.00
C ASN A 243 8.30 8.80 25.76
N SER A 244 7.95 7.58 25.32
CA SER A 244 7.13 7.32 24.13
C SER A 244 5.71 6.83 24.46
N GLN A 245 5.35 6.67 25.74
CA GLN A 245 4.04 6.18 26.15
C GLN A 245 2.87 7.04 25.63
N ASN A 246 3.03 8.36 25.64
CA ASN A 246 1.98 9.26 25.15
C ASN A 246 1.86 9.20 23.62
N MET A 247 2.98 9.03 22.91
CA MET A 247 2.98 8.80 21.47
C MET A 247 2.29 7.48 21.12
N TYR A 248 2.61 6.41 21.83
CA TYR A 248 1.93 5.12 21.66
C TYR A 248 0.40 5.25 21.85
N LYS A 249 -0.04 5.92 22.96
CA LYS A 249 -1.48 6.16 23.20
C LYS A 249 -2.14 6.97 22.08
N PHE A 250 -1.40 7.94 21.52
CA PHE A 250 -1.87 8.73 20.38
C PHE A 250 -2.06 7.83 19.15
N ILE A 251 -1.06 7.01 18.82
CA ILE A 251 -1.11 6.08 17.68
C ILE A 251 -2.30 5.12 17.82
N ILE A 252 -2.45 4.46 18.98
CA ILE A 252 -3.56 3.54 19.24
C ILE A 252 -4.92 4.22 19.11
N LYS A 253 -5.03 5.45 19.60
CA LYS A 253 -6.30 6.21 19.53
C LYS A 253 -6.70 6.55 18.09
N TYR A 254 -5.74 6.97 17.26
CA TYR A 254 -6.06 7.54 15.94
C TYR A 254 -5.88 6.55 14.80
N PHE A 255 -5.01 5.56 14.95
CA PHE A 255 -4.66 4.63 13.88
C PHE A 255 -4.85 3.16 14.29
N ASN A 256 -4.75 2.83 15.58
CA ASN A 256 -4.75 1.46 16.07
C ASN A 256 -3.71 0.61 15.30
N THR A 257 -4.17 -0.41 14.58
CA THR A 257 -3.35 -1.27 13.72
C THR A 257 -3.27 -0.81 12.26
N LEU A 258 -3.99 0.27 11.90
CA LEU A 258 -3.87 0.88 10.57
C LEU A 258 -2.53 1.60 10.43
N ALA A 259 -1.99 1.60 9.23
CA ALA A 259 -0.76 2.32 8.93
C ALA A 259 -0.97 3.84 8.93
N PHE A 260 0.10 4.58 9.21
CA PHE A 260 0.10 6.03 9.30
C PHE A 260 1.42 6.63 8.80
N CYS A 261 1.43 7.94 8.55
CA CYS A 261 2.65 8.65 8.18
C CYS A 261 2.93 9.84 9.11
N ASP A 262 4.17 10.31 9.08
CA ASP A 262 4.63 11.47 9.84
C ASP A 262 3.83 12.74 9.48
N ARG A 263 3.52 12.95 8.21
CA ARG A 263 2.74 14.08 7.69
C ARG A 263 1.37 14.25 8.37
N TRP A 264 0.73 13.16 8.78
CA TRP A 264 -0.56 13.21 9.49
C TRP A 264 -0.45 13.60 10.96
N ILE A 265 0.74 13.47 11.52
CA ILE A 265 1.02 13.64 12.96
C ILE A 265 1.71 14.98 13.25
N ILE A 266 2.59 15.44 12.36
CA ILE A 266 3.31 16.71 12.52
C ILE A 266 2.30 17.86 12.71
N GLY A 267 2.57 18.73 13.67
CA GLY A 267 1.70 19.83 14.07
C GLY A 267 0.55 19.43 15.01
N LYS A 268 0.36 18.13 15.30
CA LYS A 268 -0.64 17.69 16.28
C LYS A 268 -0.13 17.89 17.71
N SER A 269 -1.08 18.07 18.63
CA SER A 269 -0.78 18.26 20.05
C SER A 269 -0.77 16.91 20.78
N LEU A 270 0.35 16.60 21.43
CA LEU A 270 0.51 15.46 22.29
C LEU A 270 0.40 15.89 23.77
N LYS A 271 -0.52 15.30 24.53
CA LYS A 271 -0.63 15.57 25.98
C LYS A 271 0.61 15.05 26.72
N LYS A 272 1.30 15.95 27.42
CA LYS A 272 2.48 15.63 28.24
C LYS A 272 2.33 16.30 29.62
N ASN A 273 1.90 15.54 30.62
CA ASN A 273 1.61 16.03 31.97
C ASN A 273 0.56 17.15 31.96
N LYS A 274 0.91 18.34 32.52
CA LYS A 274 0.04 19.53 32.55
C LYS A 274 0.10 20.38 31.28
N ASN A 275 1.11 20.15 30.42
CA ASN A 275 1.34 20.91 29.19
C ASN A 275 1.14 20.05 27.96
N ASN A 276 0.78 20.68 26.84
CA ASN A 276 0.74 20.03 25.54
C ASN A 276 2.09 20.27 24.82
N GLU A 277 2.59 19.21 24.17
CA GLU A 277 3.76 19.27 23.28
C GLU A 277 3.25 19.25 21.84
N ILE A 278 3.66 20.23 21.03
CA ILE A 278 3.42 20.19 19.58
C ILE A 278 4.44 19.23 18.96
N LEU A 279 3.94 18.30 18.15
CA LEU A 279 4.78 17.34 17.45
C LEU A 279 5.40 17.99 16.22
N GLU A 280 6.69 18.29 16.32
CA GLU A 280 7.57 18.68 15.23
C GLU A 280 8.35 17.47 14.74
N ASP A 281 8.93 17.53 13.55
CA ASP A 281 9.66 16.44 12.92
C ASP A 281 10.74 15.85 13.86
N LYS A 282 11.51 16.70 14.52
CA LYS A 282 12.59 16.28 15.42
C LYS A 282 12.12 15.45 16.62
N ASN A 283 11.04 15.84 17.28
CA ASN A 283 10.55 15.11 18.46
C ASN A 283 9.72 13.90 18.06
N LEU A 284 8.98 13.95 16.93
CA LEU A 284 8.28 12.83 16.36
C LEU A 284 9.22 11.68 16.02
N ASN A 285 10.28 11.95 15.26
CA ASN A 285 11.31 10.97 14.89
C ASN A 285 11.94 10.29 16.12
N LYS A 286 12.19 11.04 17.18
CA LYS A 286 12.69 10.49 18.45
C LYS A 286 11.71 9.47 19.05
N TYR A 287 10.42 9.78 19.10
CA TYR A 287 9.40 8.87 19.63
C TYR A 287 9.21 7.63 18.78
N LEU A 288 9.12 7.78 17.47
CA LEU A 288 8.96 6.68 16.52
C LEU A 288 10.19 5.75 16.54
N ASN A 289 11.40 6.29 16.56
CA ASN A 289 12.63 5.51 16.66
C ASN A 289 12.69 4.69 17.97
N ASN A 290 12.24 5.25 19.11
CA ASN A 290 12.19 4.52 20.36
C ASN A 290 11.17 3.35 20.29
N LEU A 291 10.00 3.58 19.71
CA LEU A 291 8.98 2.55 19.52
C LEU A 291 9.42 1.48 18.52
N HIS A 292 10.16 1.87 17.47
CA HIS A 292 10.73 0.93 16.52
C HIS A 292 11.82 0.05 17.14
N LYS A 293 12.77 0.62 17.90
CA LYS A 293 13.82 -0.13 18.60
C LYS A 293 13.27 -1.19 19.55
N THR A 294 12.09 -0.97 20.11
CA THR A 294 11.40 -1.93 20.98
C THR A 294 10.43 -2.84 20.21
N LYS A 295 10.45 -2.79 18.87
CA LYS A 295 9.61 -3.59 17.98
C LYS A 295 8.09 -3.38 18.19
N ILE A 296 7.68 -2.23 18.69
CA ILE A 296 6.28 -1.83 18.88
C ILE A 296 5.71 -1.20 17.60
N VAL A 297 6.56 -0.49 16.84
CA VAL A 297 6.23 0.10 15.55
C VAL A 297 7.16 -0.49 14.50
N ASN A 298 6.58 -0.95 13.41
CA ASN A 298 7.29 -1.32 12.18
C ASN A 298 7.45 -0.10 11.29
N LEU A 299 8.58 -0.04 10.59
CA LEU A 299 8.85 0.88 9.49
C LEU A 299 8.44 0.21 8.18
N TYR A 300 7.90 0.99 7.26
CA TYR A 300 7.62 0.61 5.88
C TYR A 300 8.36 1.59 4.96
N PRO A 301 9.69 1.42 4.82
CA PRO A 301 10.48 2.31 3.99
C PRO A 301 10.13 2.15 2.51
N PRO A 302 10.39 3.17 1.70
CA PRO A 302 10.31 3.05 0.25
C PRO A 302 11.18 1.91 -0.25
N ILE A 303 10.64 1.13 -1.19
CA ILE A 303 11.28 -0.03 -1.80
C ILE A 303 11.68 0.35 -3.22
N TYR A 304 12.93 0.13 -3.56
CA TYR A 304 13.49 0.45 -4.88
C TYR A 304 14.04 -0.80 -5.55
N ASP A 305 13.86 -0.90 -6.87
CA ASP A 305 14.66 -1.85 -7.66
C ASP A 305 16.15 -1.47 -7.58
N THR A 306 17.02 -2.46 -7.53
CA THR A 306 18.47 -2.25 -7.45
C THR A 306 19.05 -1.58 -8.72
N ASP A 307 18.38 -1.72 -9.87
CA ASP A 307 18.68 -0.91 -11.05
C ASP A 307 18.00 0.46 -10.93
N ARG A 308 18.78 1.47 -10.62
CA ARG A 308 18.31 2.85 -10.44
C ARG A 308 17.73 3.50 -11.71
N LYS A 309 17.95 2.89 -12.90
CA LYS A 309 17.44 3.38 -14.17
C LYS A 309 16.20 2.62 -14.63
N SER A 310 15.72 1.68 -13.82
CA SER A 310 14.54 0.90 -14.15
C SER A 310 13.25 1.68 -13.93
N TYR A 311 12.19 1.14 -14.52
CA TYR A 311 10.81 1.56 -14.29
C TYR A 311 10.02 0.37 -13.74
N SER A 312 9.06 0.64 -12.87
CA SER A 312 8.20 -0.39 -12.30
C SER A 312 6.73 -0.02 -12.42
N ALA A 313 5.87 -1.02 -12.51
CA ALA A 313 4.43 -0.89 -12.54
C ALA A 313 3.80 -1.79 -11.46
N GLN A 314 2.69 -1.34 -10.87
CA GLN A 314 1.85 -2.06 -9.92
C GLN A 314 0.40 -1.96 -10.38
N PHE A 315 -0.31 -3.08 -10.34
CA PHE A 315 -1.77 -3.10 -10.38
C PHE A 315 -2.28 -4.00 -9.27
N GLU A 316 -3.37 -3.57 -8.66
CA GLU A 316 -3.88 -4.21 -7.47
C GLU A 316 -5.39 -4.07 -7.37
N GLU A 317 -6.06 -5.15 -6.97
CA GLU A 317 -7.48 -5.15 -6.67
C GLU A 317 -7.77 -5.89 -5.37
N THR A 318 -8.64 -5.32 -4.55
CA THR A 318 -9.25 -6.07 -3.45
C THR A 318 -10.33 -6.99 -3.98
N ILE A 319 -10.23 -8.28 -3.64
CA ILE A 319 -11.20 -9.30 -4.00
C ILE A 319 -11.84 -9.95 -2.77
N TYR A 320 -13.02 -10.52 -2.98
CA TYR A 320 -13.69 -11.44 -2.07
C TYR A 320 -13.80 -12.81 -2.74
N VAL A 321 -13.32 -13.84 -2.07
CA VAL A 321 -13.43 -15.23 -2.53
C VAL A 321 -14.60 -15.88 -1.82
N ASP A 322 -15.72 -16.05 -2.53
CA ASP A 322 -16.91 -16.78 -2.10
C ASP A 322 -16.73 -18.30 -2.37
N GLU A 323 -17.67 -19.11 -1.94
CA GLU A 323 -17.67 -20.56 -2.21
C GLU A 323 -17.73 -20.88 -3.71
N LEU A 324 -18.43 -20.06 -4.49
CA LEU A 324 -18.73 -20.30 -5.89
C LEU A 324 -18.01 -19.38 -6.87
N LYS A 325 -17.58 -18.20 -6.43
CA LYS A 325 -17.01 -17.18 -7.31
C LYS A 325 -16.07 -16.23 -6.59
N THR A 326 -15.22 -15.58 -7.35
CA THR A 326 -14.41 -14.45 -6.89
C THR A 326 -15.03 -13.14 -7.38
N VAL A 327 -15.13 -12.15 -6.51
CA VAL A 327 -15.73 -10.85 -6.75
C VAL A 327 -14.68 -9.76 -6.55
N ILE A 328 -14.45 -8.94 -7.56
CA ILE A 328 -13.62 -7.73 -7.44
C ILE A 328 -14.45 -6.67 -6.73
N LEU A 329 -13.88 -6.08 -5.69
CA LEU A 329 -14.53 -5.06 -4.86
C LEU A 329 -14.07 -3.65 -5.17
N SER A 330 -12.80 -3.43 -5.52
CA SER A 330 -12.21 -2.09 -5.73
C SER A 330 -12.44 -1.55 -7.13
N ASN A 331 -12.17 -2.31 -8.18
CA ASN A 331 -12.26 -1.94 -9.60
C ASN A 331 -11.51 -0.63 -9.93
N SER A 332 -10.18 -0.74 -9.98
CA SER A 332 -9.26 0.37 -10.31
C SER A 332 -9.03 0.60 -11.81
N ASN A 333 -9.63 -0.21 -12.67
CA ASN A 333 -9.54 -0.13 -14.15
C ASN A 333 -10.37 0.97 -14.78
#